data_d9f593da1c461b6c95e7819f13e87340
#
_entry.id   d9f593da1c461b6c95e7819f13e87340
#
_cell.length_a   1.000
_cell.length_b   1.000
_cell.length_c   1.000
_cell.angle_alpha   90.00
_cell.angle_beta   90.00
_cell.angle_gamma   90.00
#
_symmetry.space_group_name_H-M   'P 1'
#
loop_
_entity.id
_entity.type
_entity.pdbx_description
1 polymer ?
#
loop_
_entity_poly.entity_id
_entity_poly.type
_entity_poly.pdbx_seq_one_letter_code
_entity_poly.pdbx_strand_id
1 'polypeptide(L)'
;EQFKQYQETRDVKYIDVQVTASAEDKAAIQKEVDEATEQLATTTEDYTSFIRSTGSEAPYVDLFYNKTAFPSDVVARLDSASVGTIYGPYYNGADNTINSFKVVAKAAAADSVEFRQIQVYAEDAVKTKTLADSIYNAIKGGANFADVAKKYGQTGDANWITSAQYEGAQVDGDNLKFISAINNTGVNELVNLPMGQANVILQVTNKKSV
;
A
#
# COMPACT_ATOMS: atom_id res chain seq x y z
N GLU A 1 15.78 -15.97 -57.43
CA GLU A 1 15.58 -14.70 -56.71
C GLU A 1 16.27 -14.82 -55.36
N GLN A 2 17.31 -14.01 -55.14
CA GLN A 2 17.97 -13.94 -53.82
C GLN A 2 17.13 -13.05 -52.94
N PHE A 3 16.66 -13.59 -51.80
CA PHE A 3 16.02 -12.79 -50.76
C PHE A 3 17.05 -11.83 -50.13
N LYS A 4 16.88 -10.55 -50.36
CA LYS A 4 17.64 -9.51 -49.69
C LYS A 4 17.06 -9.29 -48.30
N GLN A 5 17.84 -9.56 -47.25
CA GLN A 5 17.50 -9.14 -45.90
C GLN A 5 17.87 -7.65 -45.75
N TYR A 6 16.91 -6.84 -45.32
CA TYR A 6 17.08 -5.40 -45.11
C TYR A 6 17.39 -5.04 -43.64
N GLN A 7 17.44 -6.05 -42.76
CA GLN A 7 17.78 -5.88 -41.36
C GLN A 7 19.04 -6.70 -41.02
N GLU A 8 19.86 -6.14 -40.16
CA GLU A 8 21.06 -6.81 -39.66
C GLU A 8 20.65 -8.00 -38.79
N THR A 9 21.10 -9.20 -39.17
CA THR A 9 20.86 -10.43 -38.39
C THR A 9 22.16 -10.89 -37.75
N ARG A 10 22.06 -11.43 -36.54
CA ARG A 10 23.17 -12.02 -35.79
C ARG A 10 22.87 -13.50 -35.55
N ASP A 11 23.86 -14.35 -35.75
CA ASP A 11 23.85 -15.72 -35.25
C ASP A 11 24.54 -15.72 -33.89
N VAL A 12 23.77 -16.07 -32.84
CA VAL A 12 24.26 -16.02 -31.45
C VAL A 12 24.20 -17.44 -30.89
N LYS A 13 25.31 -17.89 -30.37
CA LYS A 13 25.41 -19.14 -29.58
C LYS A 13 25.53 -18.74 -28.12
N TYR A 14 24.70 -19.32 -27.27
CA TYR A 14 24.76 -19.10 -25.82
C TYR A 14 24.74 -20.43 -25.09
N ILE A 15 25.25 -20.42 -23.87
CA ILE A 15 25.14 -21.53 -22.92
C ILE A 15 24.23 -21.04 -21.79
N ASP A 16 23.20 -21.81 -21.52
CA ASP A 16 22.33 -21.64 -20.36
C ASP A 16 22.74 -22.65 -19.28
N VAL A 17 23.01 -22.13 -18.08
CA VAL A 17 23.37 -22.97 -16.93
C VAL A 17 22.35 -22.71 -15.83
N GLN A 18 21.55 -23.72 -15.54
CA GLN A 18 20.58 -23.61 -14.44
C GLN A 18 21.32 -23.72 -13.09
N VAL A 19 21.28 -22.62 -12.32
CA VAL A 19 21.83 -22.57 -10.97
C VAL A 19 20.73 -22.94 -9.98
N THR A 20 20.97 -23.98 -9.19
CA THR A 20 20.08 -24.41 -8.11
C THR A 20 20.79 -24.26 -6.77
N ALA A 21 20.05 -23.76 -5.74
CA ALA A 21 20.59 -23.61 -4.40
C ALA A 21 21.03 -24.99 -3.83
N SER A 22 22.19 -25.02 -3.17
CA SER A 22 22.69 -26.20 -2.48
C SER A 22 21.82 -26.57 -1.27
N ALA A 23 22.02 -27.77 -0.71
CA ALA A 23 21.35 -28.16 0.52
C ALA A 23 21.74 -27.27 1.71
N GLU A 24 23.03 -26.87 1.74
CA GLU A 24 23.58 -25.97 2.76
C GLU A 24 22.94 -24.56 2.66
N ASP A 25 22.81 -24.01 1.44
CA ASP A 25 22.18 -22.72 1.24
C ASP A 25 20.71 -22.74 1.68
N LYS A 26 19.98 -23.79 1.31
CA LYS A 26 18.58 -23.97 1.73
C LYS A 26 18.43 -24.07 3.25
N ALA A 27 19.34 -24.80 3.90
CA ALA A 27 19.33 -24.94 5.35
C ALA A 27 19.67 -23.63 6.05
N ALA A 28 20.59 -22.81 5.50
CA ALA A 28 20.92 -21.49 6.02
C ALA A 28 19.74 -20.54 5.94
N ILE A 29 19.10 -20.46 4.77
CA ILE A 29 17.90 -19.62 4.59
C ILE A 29 16.74 -20.09 5.47
N GLN A 30 16.51 -21.40 5.59
CA GLN A 30 15.48 -21.93 6.48
C GLN A 30 15.70 -21.44 7.92
N LYS A 31 16.93 -21.51 8.41
CA LYS A 31 17.27 -21.04 9.76
C LYS A 31 17.01 -19.52 9.93
N GLU A 32 17.40 -18.71 8.95
CA GLU A 32 17.15 -17.27 8.99
C GLU A 32 15.63 -16.96 9.03
N VAL A 33 14.83 -17.68 8.24
CA VAL A 33 13.37 -17.51 8.24
C VAL A 33 12.74 -18.03 9.53
N ASP A 34 13.25 -19.12 10.12
CA ASP A 34 12.81 -19.63 11.43
C ASP A 34 13.01 -18.54 12.51
N GLU A 35 14.22 -17.98 12.59
CA GLU A 35 14.57 -16.91 13.54
C GLU A 35 13.70 -15.66 13.32
N ALA A 36 13.51 -15.23 12.06
CA ALA A 36 12.65 -14.10 11.73
C ALA A 36 11.18 -14.37 12.10
N THR A 37 10.71 -15.60 11.93
CA THR A 37 9.33 -16.01 12.29
C THR A 37 9.11 -15.95 13.79
N GLU A 38 10.07 -16.40 14.59
CA GLU A 38 10.02 -16.29 16.06
C GLU A 38 10.01 -14.83 16.52
N GLN A 39 10.82 -13.98 15.90
CA GLN A 39 10.82 -12.53 16.19
C GLN A 39 9.50 -11.88 15.78
N LEU A 40 8.95 -12.23 14.62
CA LEU A 40 7.65 -11.74 14.15
C LEU A 40 6.53 -12.08 15.14
N ALA A 41 6.60 -13.22 15.82
CA ALA A 41 5.63 -13.62 16.82
C ALA A 41 5.52 -12.59 17.96
N THR A 42 6.65 -12.08 18.42
CA THR A 42 6.73 -11.14 19.53
C THR A 42 6.68 -9.67 19.13
N THR A 43 6.89 -9.35 17.83
CA THR A 43 6.82 -7.99 17.33
C THR A 43 5.39 -7.46 17.39
N THR A 44 5.22 -6.27 18.00
CA THR A 44 3.92 -5.62 18.17
C THR A 44 3.85 -4.23 17.53
N GLU A 45 4.99 -3.65 17.21
CA GLU A 45 5.11 -2.30 16.67
C GLU A 45 6.16 -2.28 15.56
N ASP A 46 6.09 -1.25 14.70
CA ASP A 46 7.03 -1.01 13.59
C ASP A 46 7.34 -2.24 12.72
N TYR A 47 6.28 -2.89 12.26
CA TYR A 47 6.40 -4.02 11.32
C TYR A 47 7.16 -3.64 10.04
N THR A 48 7.08 -2.38 9.61
CA THR A 48 7.78 -1.90 8.40
C THR A 48 9.29 -2.02 8.54
N SER A 49 9.86 -1.50 9.63
CA SER A 49 11.30 -1.59 9.89
C SER A 49 11.72 -3.03 10.15
N PHE A 50 10.90 -3.79 10.88
CA PHE A 50 11.19 -5.20 11.15
C PHE A 50 11.27 -6.00 9.84
N ILE A 51 10.23 -6.00 9.02
CA ILE A 51 10.22 -6.77 7.75
C ILE A 51 11.36 -6.35 6.83
N ARG A 52 11.65 -5.05 6.76
CA ARG A 52 12.81 -4.57 5.98
C ARG A 52 14.13 -5.14 6.48
N SER A 53 14.30 -5.29 7.80
CA SER A 53 15.53 -5.83 8.39
C SER A 53 15.74 -7.32 8.12
N THR A 54 14.69 -8.08 7.83
CA THR A 54 14.78 -9.52 7.51
C THR A 54 15.21 -9.81 6.08
N GLY A 55 15.32 -8.80 5.21
CA GLY A 55 15.59 -9.00 3.79
C GLY A 55 14.42 -9.62 3.00
N SER A 56 13.20 -9.58 3.55
CA SER A 56 11.99 -10.06 2.88
C SER A 56 11.77 -9.36 1.54
N GLU A 57 11.46 -10.11 0.50
CA GLU A 57 11.06 -9.57 -0.81
C GLU A 57 9.66 -8.92 -0.75
N ALA A 58 8.78 -9.42 0.14
CA ALA A 58 7.47 -8.86 0.36
C ALA A 58 7.54 -7.75 1.43
N PRO A 59 7.30 -6.47 1.08
CA PRO A 59 7.27 -5.39 2.06
C PRO A 59 6.00 -5.46 2.93
N TYR A 60 6.10 -4.99 4.16
CA TYR A 60 4.91 -4.67 4.94
C TYR A 60 4.41 -3.26 4.58
N VAL A 61 3.13 -3.17 4.30
CA VAL A 61 2.42 -1.90 4.06
C VAL A 61 1.24 -1.84 5.03
N ASP A 62 1.19 -0.79 5.85
CA ASP A 62 0.13 -0.61 6.86
C ASP A 62 -1.18 -0.12 6.22
N LEU A 63 -1.79 -1.02 5.45
CA LEU A 63 -3.09 -0.85 4.81
C LEU A 63 -3.91 -2.14 4.93
N PHE A 64 -5.23 -1.99 4.96
CA PHE A 64 -6.13 -3.11 4.77
C PHE A 64 -6.30 -3.40 3.27
N TYR A 65 -6.06 -4.64 2.90
CA TYR A 65 -6.27 -5.15 1.54
C TYR A 65 -7.40 -6.16 1.53
N ASN A 66 -8.11 -6.24 0.40
CA ASN A 66 -9.02 -7.35 0.17
C ASN A 66 -8.23 -8.67 0.19
N LYS A 67 -8.82 -9.73 0.74
CA LYS A 67 -8.13 -11.03 0.81
C LYS A 67 -7.66 -11.55 -0.54
N THR A 68 -8.37 -11.20 -1.62
CA THR A 68 -8.02 -11.61 -2.99
C THR A 68 -6.77 -10.95 -3.54
N ALA A 69 -6.26 -9.89 -2.88
CA ALA A 69 -5.00 -9.25 -3.23
C ALA A 69 -3.75 -10.04 -2.79
N PHE A 70 -3.94 -11.05 -1.91
CA PHE A 70 -2.85 -11.89 -1.42
C PHE A 70 -2.64 -13.12 -2.29
N PRO A 71 -1.42 -13.72 -2.28
CA PRO A 71 -1.16 -15.01 -2.94
C PRO A 71 -2.13 -16.10 -2.48
N SER A 72 -2.47 -17.02 -3.38
CA SER A 72 -3.50 -18.05 -3.14
C SER A 72 -3.22 -18.96 -1.94
N ASP A 73 -1.95 -19.23 -1.66
CA ASP A 73 -1.50 -20.01 -0.49
C ASP A 73 -1.73 -19.27 0.83
N VAL A 74 -1.60 -17.95 0.83
CA VAL A 74 -1.94 -17.07 1.96
C VAL A 74 -3.46 -17.02 2.13
N VAL A 75 -4.21 -16.76 1.04
CA VAL A 75 -5.69 -16.67 1.04
C VAL A 75 -6.32 -17.92 1.67
N ALA A 76 -5.84 -19.11 1.31
CA ALA A 76 -6.35 -20.37 1.84
C ALA A 76 -6.27 -20.47 3.38
N ARG A 77 -5.38 -19.71 4.00
CA ARG A 77 -5.14 -19.71 5.45
C ARG A 77 -5.85 -18.54 6.17
N LEU A 78 -6.10 -17.43 5.46
CA LEU A 78 -6.66 -16.21 6.06
C LEU A 78 -8.08 -16.39 6.63
N ASP A 79 -8.91 -17.22 6.02
CA ASP A 79 -10.32 -17.37 6.45
C ASP A 79 -10.42 -17.95 7.88
N SER A 80 -9.57 -18.90 8.22
CA SER A 80 -9.52 -19.52 9.56
C SER A 80 -8.56 -18.84 10.54
N ALA A 81 -7.74 -17.89 10.07
CA ALA A 81 -6.73 -17.24 10.90
C ALA A 81 -7.36 -16.26 11.89
N SER A 82 -6.92 -16.26 13.13
CA SER A 82 -7.21 -15.23 14.12
C SER A 82 -6.17 -14.11 14.08
N VAL A 83 -6.53 -12.91 14.52
CA VAL A 83 -5.55 -11.83 14.72
C VAL A 83 -4.47 -12.28 15.70
N GLY A 84 -3.22 -11.99 15.41
CA GLY A 84 -2.05 -12.44 16.14
C GLY A 84 -1.52 -13.82 15.72
N THR A 85 -2.27 -14.57 14.91
CA THR A 85 -1.82 -15.89 14.44
C THR A 85 -0.67 -15.75 13.45
N ILE A 86 0.34 -16.60 13.64
CA ILE A 86 1.47 -16.79 12.73
C ILE A 86 1.30 -18.08 11.95
N TYR A 87 1.61 -18.00 10.68
CA TYR A 87 1.71 -19.14 9.78
C TYR A 87 3.11 -19.21 9.20
N GLY A 88 3.66 -20.41 9.18
CA GLY A 88 4.99 -20.63 8.65
C GLY A 88 6.03 -20.95 9.74
N PRO A 89 7.29 -21.12 9.33
CA PRO A 89 7.71 -21.08 7.92
C PRO A 89 7.17 -22.26 7.10
N TYR A 90 6.87 -22.01 5.83
CA TYR A 90 6.51 -23.06 4.88
C TYR A 90 7.14 -22.80 3.51
N TYR A 91 7.52 -23.87 2.82
CA TYR A 91 8.05 -23.79 1.46
C TYR A 91 6.93 -23.69 0.44
N ASN A 92 7.01 -22.71 -0.46
CA ASN A 92 6.14 -22.57 -1.62
C ASN A 92 6.88 -23.03 -2.87
N GLY A 93 6.50 -24.18 -3.42
CA GLY A 93 7.15 -24.75 -4.60
C GLY A 93 6.81 -24.04 -5.92
N ALA A 94 5.81 -23.16 -5.93
CA ALA A 94 5.41 -22.44 -7.15
C ALA A 94 6.40 -21.33 -7.51
N ASP A 95 6.97 -20.67 -6.52
CA ASP A 95 7.92 -19.57 -6.66
C ASP A 95 9.29 -19.84 -6.00
N ASN A 96 9.46 -21.01 -5.41
CA ASN A 96 10.69 -21.45 -4.74
C ASN A 96 11.06 -20.54 -3.54
N THR A 97 10.07 -20.10 -2.77
CA THR A 97 10.24 -19.26 -1.59
C THR A 97 9.95 -20.00 -0.28
N ILE A 98 10.48 -19.49 0.84
CA ILE A 98 10.09 -19.89 2.19
C ILE A 98 9.32 -18.71 2.79
N ASN A 99 8.10 -18.95 3.21
CA ASN A 99 7.17 -17.91 3.60
C ASN A 99 6.72 -18.05 5.06
N SER A 100 6.59 -16.92 5.73
CA SER A 100 5.90 -16.75 7.01
C SER A 100 5.04 -15.49 6.96
N PHE A 101 3.91 -15.51 7.63
CA PHE A 101 3.11 -14.30 7.80
C PHE A 101 2.39 -14.27 9.14
N LYS A 102 2.08 -13.06 9.61
CA LYS A 102 1.29 -12.79 10.81
C LYS A 102 0.04 -12.01 10.43
N VAL A 103 -1.11 -12.41 10.96
CA VAL A 103 -2.35 -11.65 10.82
C VAL A 103 -2.35 -10.54 11.86
N VAL A 104 -2.03 -9.32 11.44
CA VAL A 104 -1.91 -8.15 12.33
C VAL A 104 -3.28 -7.62 12.72
N ALA A 105 -4.19 -7.51 11.76
CA ALA A 105 -5.55 -7.03 11.98
C ALA A 105 -6.51 -7.62 10.95
N LYS A 106 -7.81 -7.62 11.29
CA LYS A 106 -8.92 -7.91 10.39
C LYS A 106 -9.98 -6.84 10.60
N ALA A 107 -10.45 -6.25 9.54
CA ALA A 107 -11.54 -5.28 9.58
C ALA A 107 -12.47 -5.46 8.38
N ALA A 108 -13.73 -5.10 8.55
CA ALA A 108 -14.62 -4.86 7.42
C ALA A 108 -14.29 -3.46 6.90
N ALA A 109 -13.68 -3.39 5.74
CA ALA A 109 -13.36 -2.12 5.07
C ALA A 109 -14.31 -1.88 3.90
N ALA A 110 -14.47 -0.64 3.50
CA ALA A 110 -15.22 -0.31 2.30
C ALA A 110 -14.38 -0.66 1.06
N ASP A 111 -15.02 -1.29 0.06
CA ASP A 111 -14.39 -1.58 -1.22
C ASP A 111 -14.20 -0.32 -2.07
N SER A 112 -15.02 0.70 -1.79
CA SER A 112 -14.99 1.97 -2.50
C SER A 112 -15.28 3.12 -1.55
N VAL A 113 -14.51 4.19 -1.69
CA VAL A 113 -14.66 5.43 -0.91
C VAL A 113 -14.83 6.60 -1.85
N GLU A 114 -15.89 7.40 -1.62
CA GLU A 114 -16.08 8.68 -2.28
C GLU A 114 -15.51 9.79 -1.40
N PHE A 115 -14.69 10.61 -1.99
CA PHE A 115 -14.06 11.73 -1.29
C PHE A 115 -13.96 12.96 -2.18
N ARG A 116 -13.81 14.10 -1.56
CA ARG A 116 -13.44 15.36 -2.22
C ARG A 116 -12.27 16.00 -1.50
N GLN A 117 -11.50 16.81 -2.22
CA GLN A 117 -10.29 17.39 -1.69
C GLN A 117 -10.06 18.83 -2.16
N ILE A 118 -9.32 19.59 -1.35
CA ILE A 118 -8.72 20.87 -1.72
C ILE A 118 -7.23 20.76 -1.46
N GLN A 119 -6.42 20.91 -2.51
CA GLN A 119 -4.96 21.00 -2.37
C GLN A 119 -4.58 22.45 -2.04
N VAL A 120 -3.77 22.60 -1.00
CA VAL A 120 -3.36 23.90 -0.47
C VAL A 120 -1.85 24.04 -0.61
N TYR A 121 -1.44 25.10 -1.28
CA TYR A 121 -0.05 25.48 -1.46
C TYR A 121 0.13 26.95 -1.10
N ALA A 122 1.27 27.28 -0.50
CA ALA A 122 1.70 28.66 -0.28
C ALA A 122 3.24 28.75 -0.49
N GLU A 123 3.83 29.90 -0.25
CA GLU A 123 5.23 30.18 -0.50
C GLU A 123 6.19 29.27 0.30
N ASP A 124 5.78 28.86 1.49
CA ASP A 124 6.53 28.01 2.38
C ASP A 124 5.61 27.06 3.19
N ALA A 125 6.19 26.09 3.86
CA ALA A 125 5.45 25.07 4.62
C ALA A 125 4.64 25.67 5.77
N VAL A 126 5.12 26.73 6.42
CA VAL A 126 4.42 27.38 7.55
C VAL A 126 3.18 28.10 7.04
N LYS A 127 3.32 28.85 5.96
CA LYS A 127 2.18 29.56 5.31
C LYS A 127 1.18 28.55 4.74
N THR A 128 1.67 27.47 4.11
CA THR A 128 0.82 26.37 3.60
C THR A 128 -0.02 25.79 4.74
N LYS A 129 0.61 25.44 5.86
CA LYS A 129 -0.10 24.90 7.03
C LYS A 129 -1.11 25.89 7.59
N THR A 130 -0.75 27.15 7.77
CA THR A 130 -1.63 28.18 8.30
C THR A 130 -2.86 28.39 7.41
N LEU A 131 -2.65 28.42 6.09
CA LEU A 131 -3.73 28.53 5.12
C LEU A 131 -4.63 27.30 5.14
N ALA A 132 -4.06 26.11 5.18
CA ALA A 132 -4.80 24.86 5.27
C ALA A 132 -5.64 24.78 6.55
N ASP A 133 -5.07 25.17 7.70
CA ASP A 133 -5.80 25.22 8.98
C ASP A 133 -6.98 26.21 8.91
N SER A 134 -6.81 27.35 8.24
CA SER A 134 -7.89 28.33 8.03
C SER A 134 -9.02 27.76 7.16
N ILE A 135 -8.66 27.10 6.05
CA ILE A 135 -9.62 26.43 5.15
C ILE A 135 -10.36 25.32 5.88
N TYR A 136 -9.63 24.46 6.59
CA TYR A 136 -10.18 23.37 7.39
C TYR A 136 -11.20 23.91 8.40
N ASN A 137 -10.84 24.94 9.17
CA ASN A 137 -11.70 25.53 10.19
C ASN A 137 -12.94 26.19 9.57
N ALA A 138 -12.81 26.86 8.43
CA ALA A 138 -13.95 27.45 7.72
C ALA A 138 -14.96 26.37 7.29
N ILE A 139 -14.50 25.28 6.70
CA ILE A 139 -15.38 24.17 6.27
C ILE A 139 -15.98 23.45 7.49
N LYS A 140 -15.18 23.21 8.53
CA LYS A 140 -15.65 22.64 9.80
C LYS A 140 -16.70 23.53 10.48
N GLY A 141 -16.60 24.82 10.31
CA GLY A 141 -17.57 25.83 10.78
C GLY A 141 -18.82 25.95 9.90
N GLY A 142 -18.98 25.15 8.85
CA GLY A 142 -20.17 25.09 8.00
C GLY A 142 -20.05 25.79 6.65
N ALA A 143 -18.87 26.28 6.27
CA ALA A 143 -18.68 26.80 4.92
C ALA A 143 -18.85 25.66 3.88
N ASN A 144 -19.48 25.99 2.74
CA ASN A 144 -19.68 25.02 1.67
C ASN A 144 -18.33 24.61 1.06
N PHE A 145 -18.03 23.32 1.01
CA PHE A 145 -16.77 22.79 0.53
C PHE A 145 -16.45 23.23 -0.91
N ALA A 146 -17.42 23.10 -1.83
CA ALA A 146 -17.21 23.45 -3.23
C ALA A 146 -16.99 24.96 -3.42
N ASP A 147 -17.68 25.79 -2.65
CA ASP A 147 -17.51 27.25 -2.71
C ASP A 147 -16.14 27.68 -2.17
N VAL A 148 -15.65 26.99 -1.14
CA VAL A 148 -14.28 27.20 -0.65
C VAL A 148 -13.28 26.71 -1.69
N ALA A 149 -13.45 25.53 -2.27
CA ALA A 149 -12.57 25.00 -3.31
C ALA A 149 -12.42 25.95 -4.51
N LYS A 150 -13.53 26.53 -4.98
CA LYS A 150 -13.56 27.50 -6.09
C LYS A 150 -12.70 28.73 -5.84
N LYS A 151 -12.62 29.22 -4.59
CA LYS A 151 -11.75 30.36 -4.22
C LYS A 151 -10.27 30.07 -4.46
N TYR A 152 -9.90 28.79 -4.50
CA TYR A 152 -8.54 28.31 -4.76
C TYR A 152 -8.39 27.69 -6.14
N GLY A 153 -9.33 27.96 -7.06
CA GLY A 153 -9.27 27.49 -8.45
C GLY A 153 -9.54 25.99 -8.62
N GLN A 154 -10.22 25.35 -7.65
CA GLN A 154 -10.51 23.93 -7.66
C GLN A 154 -12.03 23.70 -7.66
N THR A 155 -12.49 22.58 -8.20
CA THR A 155 -13.94 22.29 -8.32
C THR A 155 -14.54 21.84 -6.98
N GLY A 156 -13.77 21.10 -6.18
CA GLY A 156 -14.25 20.46 -4.96
C GLY A 156 -15.25 19.33 -5.23
N ASP A 157 -15.22 18.76 -6.44
CA ASP A 157 -16.04 17.64 -6.83
C ASP A 157 -15.63 16.36 -6.08
N ALA A 158 -16.61 15.49 -5.85
CA ALA A 158 -16.36 14.20 -5.26
C ALA A 158 -15.91 13.18 -6.31
N ASN A 159 -14.96 12.33 -5.93
CA ASN A 159 -14.42 11.27 -6.76
C ASN A 159 -14.43 9.95 -5.98
N TRP A 160 -14.59 8.84 -6.67
CA TRP A 160 -14.49 7.52 -6.11
C TRP A 160 -13.08 6.94 -6.27
N ILE A 161 -12.59 6.28 -5.23
CA ILE A 161 -11.45 5.38 -5.29
C ILE A 161 -11.90 3.99 -4.84
N THR A 162 -11.42 2.95 -5.53
CA THR A 162 -11.68 1.56 -5.17
C THR A 162 -10.42 0.91 -4.60
N SER A 163 -10.58 -0.10 -3.74
CA SER A 163 -9.44 -0.86 -3.20
C SER A 163 -8.57 -1.45 -4.31
N ALA A 164 -9.18 -1.93 -5.39
CA ALA A 164 -8.47 -2.48 -6.54
C ALA A 164 -7.50 -1.49 -7.23
N GLN A 165 -7.71 -0.18 -7.08
CA GLN A 165 -6.82 0.83 -7.69
C GLN A 165 -5.47 0.97 -6.97
N TYR A 166 -5.37 0.53 -5.71
CA TYR A 166 -4.13 0.55 -4.95
C TYR A 166 -3.67 -0.84 -4.48
N GLU A 167 -4.53 -1.87 -4.57
CA GLU A 167 -4.16 -3.26 -4.34
C GLU A 167 -3.16 -3.73 -5.39
N GLY A 168 -2.03 -4.28 -4.96
CA GLY A 168 -0.96 -4.72 -5.86
C GLY A 168 -0.05 -3.60 -6.40
N ALA A 169 -0.34 -2.34 -6.11
CA ALA A 169 0.56 -1.23 -6.40
C ALA A 169 1.59 -1.05 -5.27
N GLN A 170 2.79 -0.60 -5.62
CA GLN A 170 3.73 -0.16 -4.61
C GLN A 170 3.24 1.19 -4.04
N VAL A 171 2.66 1.15 -2.85
CA VAL A 171 2.13 2.33 -2.17
C VAL A 171 3.10 2.74 -1.07
N ASP A 172 3.68 3.92 -1.18
CA ASP A 172 4.64 4.45 -0.22
C ASP A 172 4.44 5.97 0.03
N GLY A 173 5.17 6.50 1.00
CA GLY A 173 5.27 7.93 1.26
C GLY A 173 3.91 8.62 1.37
N ASP A 174 3.73 9.67 0.58
CA ASP A 174 2.51 10.48 0.61
C ASP A 174 1.29 9.76 0.04
N ASN A 175 1.48 8.82 -0.91
CA ASN A 175 0.39 7.99 -1.43
C ASN A 175 -0.17 7.08 -0.32
N LEU A 176 0.69 6.46 0.47
CA LEU A 176 0.28 5.64 1.61
C LEU A 176 -0.50 6.47 2.63
N LYS A 177 -0.01 7.68 2.98
CA LYS A 177 -0.70 8.59 3.89
C LYS A 177 -2.09 8.96 3.38
N PHE A 178 -2.20 9.26 2.07
CA PHE A 178 -3.44 9.66 1.45
C PHE A 178 -4.47 8.52 1.45
N ILE A 179 -4.08 7.32 1.03
CA ILE A 179 -4.95 6.15 1.00
C ILE A 179 -5.36 5.74 2.42
N SER A 180 -4.43 5.77 3.37
CA SER A 180 -4.71 5.50 4.77
C SER A 180 -5.70 6.52 5.34
N ALA A 181 -5.54 7.81 5.06
CA ALA A 181 -6.46 8.85 5.48
C ALA A 181 -7.87 8.63 4.91
N ILE A 182 -8.01 8.32 3.61
CA ILE A 182 -9.31 8.05 2.98
C ILE A 182 -10.01 6.85 3.67
N ASN A 183 -9.28 5.77 3.92
CA ASN A 183 -9.86 4.56 4.50
C ASN A 183 -10.26 4.74 5.97
N ASN A 184 -9.47 5.47 6.75
CA ASN A 184 -9.67 5.65 8.19
C ASN A 184 -10.60 6.83 8.54
N THR A 185 -10.86 7.76 7.61
CA THR A 185 -11.76 8.88 7.84
C THR A 185 -13.22 8.44 7.73
N GLY A 186 -14.05 8.82 8.69
CA GLY A 186 -15.49 8.55 8.69
C GLY A 186 -16.24 9.33 7.61
N VAL A 187 -17.44 8.86 7.24
CA VAL A 187 -18.31 9.58 6.28
C VAL A 187 -18.71 10.95 6.87
N ASN A 188 -18.58 11.97 6.08
CA ASN A 188 -18.73 13.40 6.41
C ASN A 188 -17.63 13.98 7.32
N GLU A 189 -16.64 13.21 7.68
CA GLU A 189 -15.49 13.72 8.41
C GLU A 189 -14.51 14.44 7.49
N LEU A 190 -13.80 15.44 8.08
CA LEU A 190 -12.85 16.30 7.42
C LEU A 190 -11.46 16.10 8.04
N VAL A 191 -10.45 15.99 7.19
CA VAL A 191 -9.05 15.84 7.61
C VAL A 191 -8.18 16.89 6.92
N ASN A 192 -7.22 17.46 7.65
CA ASN A 192 -6.13 18.27 7.11
C ASN A 192 -4.87 17.43 7.08
N LEU A 193 -4.48 16.99 5.89
CA LEU A 193 -3.41 16.02 5.66
C LEU A 193 -2.16 16.71 5.11
N PRO A 194 -1.03 16.76 5.84
CA PRO A 194 0.23 17.24 5.32
C PRO A 194 0.81 16.26 4.30
N MET A 195 1.13 16.75 3.10
CA MET A 195 1.62 15.98 1.95
C MET A 195 2.80 16.68 1.30
N GLY A 196 4.03 16.32 1.67
CA GLY A 196 5.22 16.99 1.17
C GLY A 196 5.22 18.49 1.44
N GLN A 197 5.19 19.32 0.39
CA GLN A 197 5.10 20.77 0.48
C GLN A 197 3.68 21.32 0.46
N ALA A 198 2.69 20.44 0.29
CA ALA A 198 1.28 20.77 0.25
C ALA A 198 0.56 20.32 1.52
N ASN A 199 -0.65 20.86 1.73
CA ASN A 199 -1.65 20.23 2.58
C ASN A 199 -2.87 19.87 1.72
N VAL A 200 -3.52 18.77 2.07
CA VAL A 200 -4.77 18.34 1.44
C VAL A 200 -5.88 18.40 2.48
N ILE A 201 -6.90 19.22 2.24
CA ILE A 201 -8.14 19.18 3.00
C ILE A 201 -9.03 18.14 2.35
N LEU A 202 -9.18 17.00 3.03
CA LEU A 202 -9.92 15.84 2.56
C LEU A 202 -11.25 15.72 3.30
N GLN A 203 -12.31 15.40 2.58
CA GLN A 203 -13.58 14.98 3.17
C GLN A 203 -14.07 13.70 2.50
N VAL A 204 -14.33 12.68 3.30
CA VAL A 204 -15.01 11.46 2.83
C VAL A 204 -16.51 11.75 2.78
N THR A 205 -17.14 11.52 1.63
CA THR A 205 -18.56 11.79 1.40
C THR A 205 -19.42 10.53 1.42
N ASN A 206 -18.85 9.39 1.04
CA ASN A 206 -19.56 8.10 1.02
C ASN A 206 -18.59 6.92 1.12
N LYS A 207 -19.08 5.78 1.57
CA LYS A 207 -18.37 4.49 1.58
C LYS A 207 -19.31 3.39 1.14
N LYS A 208 -18.81 2.46 0.30
CA LYS A 208 -19.55 1.28 -0.16
C LYS A 208 -18.75 0.03 0.13
N SER A 209 -19.42 -1.00 0.63
CA SER A 209 -18.93 -2.38 0.72
C SER A 209 -19.78 -3.24 -0.20
N VAL A 210 -19.17 -4.14 -0.94
CA VAL A 210 -19.84 -5.09 -1.84
C VAL A 210 -19.94 -6.44 -1.16
#